data_06191a36223122d67622fe0eaad2b4a2
#
_entry.id   06191a36223122d67622fe0eaad2b4a2
#
_cell.length_a   1.000
_cell.length_b   1.000
_cell.length_c   1.000
_cell.angle_alpha   90.00
_cell.angle_beta   90.00
_cell.angle_gamma   90.00
#
_symmetry.space_group_name_H-M   'P 1'
#
loop_
_entity.id
_entity.type
_entity.pdbx_description
1 polymer ?
#
loop_
_entity_poly.entity_id
_entity_poly.type
_entity_poly.pdbx_seq_one_letter_code
_entity_poly.pdbx_strand_id
1 'polypeptide(L)'
;MSFRDMFLLGDKKGEIKELTPQQEAILIKISQKVIHWRMSVPAILFLESVKPLNYVGSQMMAFFEPFVQTLFNWKDYEEFRRMMEDRQTIERLMQKIEQMDSDAQAKEKVLKQERKLNRKKEWREKNLKQKIKYILIGK
;
A
#
# COMPACT_ATOMS: atom_id res chain seq x y z
N MET A 1 12.28 -11.68 -26.22
CA MET A 1 11.80 -10.41 -25.61
C MET A 1 10.67 -10.72 -24.66
N SER A 2 10.83 -10.34 -23.41
CA SER A 2 9.73 -10.45 -22.45
C SER A 2 8.68 -9.38 -22.76
N PHE A 3 7.44 -9.63 -22.38
CA PHE A 3 6.34 -8.65 -22.48
C PHE A 3 6.69 -7.30 -21.83
N ARG A 4 7.54 -7.35 -20.82
CA ARG A 4 8.09 -6.21 -20.12
C ARG A 4 9.02 -5.37 -20.98
N ASP A 5 9.81 -6.01 -21.85
CA ASP A 5 10.76 -5.35 -22.75
C ASP A 5 10.04 -4.66 -23.91
N MET A 6 8.94 -5.23 -24.39
CA MET A 6 8.07 -4.59 -25.38
C MET A 6 7.45 -3.28 -24.87
N PHE A 7 7.12 -3.21 -23.60
CA PHE A 7 6.60 -2.00 -22.97
C PHE A 7 7.68 -0.93 -22.78
N LEU A 8 8.93 -1.34 -22.55
CA LEU A 8 10.06 -0.43 -22.36
C LEU A 8 10.58 0.17 -23.67
N LEU A 9 10.38 -0.52 -24.80
CA LEU A 9 10.81 -0.04 -26.12
C LEU A 9 9.91 1.08 -26.68
N GLY A 10 8.71 1.26 -26.14
CA GLY A 10 7.80 2.34 -26.48
C GLY A 10 8.06 3.66 -25.76
N ASP A 11 8.78 3.61 -24.67
CA ASP A 11 9.21 4.79 -23.93
C ASP A 11 10.58 5.23 -24.47
N LYS A 12 10.57 6.26 -25.28
CA LYS A 12 11.78 7.10 -25.42
C LYS A 12 12.27 7.34 -24.01
N LYS A 13 13.54 7.12 -23.74
CA LYS A 13 14.27 7.57 -22.55
C LYS A 13 13.96 9.06 -22.28
N GLY A 14 12.75 9.31 -21.83
CA GLY A 14 12.38 10.56 -21.21
C GLY A 14 13.15 10.61 -19.92
N GLU A 15 13.88 11.66 -19.69
CA GLU A 15 14.53 11.98 -18.45
C GLU A 15 13.62 11.53 -17.29
N ILE A 16 14.17 10.71 -16.40
CA ILE A 16 13.49 10.34 -15.18
C ILE A 16 13.25 11.64 -14.43
N LYS A 17 12.06 12.19 -14.55
CA LYS A 17 11.65 13.37 -13.82
C LYS A 17 11.75 13.06 -12.34
N GLU A 18 12.72 13.66 -11.68
CA GLU A 18 12.79 13.60 -10.23
C GLU A 18 11.56 14.26 -9.64
N LEU A 19 10.92 13.55 -8.75
CA LEU A 19 9.76 14.09 -8.02
C LEU A 19 10.23 15.15 -7.03
N THR A 20 9.51 16.25 -6.98
CA THR A 20 9.72 17.22 -5.90
C THR A 20 9.36 16.60 -4.54
N PRO A 21 9.94 17.08 -3.41
CA PRO A 21 9.58 16.57 -2.10
C PRO A 21 8.07 16.64 -1.79
N GLN A 22 7.39 17.67 -2.30
CA GLN A 22 5.94 17.81 -2.17
C GLN A 22 5.21 16.70 -2.92
N GLN A 23 5.60 16.40 -4.15
CA GLN A 23 5.00 15.35 -4.98
C GLN A 23 5.21 13.98 -4.34
N GLU A 24 6.39 13.71 -3.85
CA GLU A 24 6.68 12.46 -3.14
C GLU A 24 5.85 12.30 -1.87
N ALA A 25 5.70 13.36 -1.10
CA ALA A 25 4.84 13.37 0.09
C ALA A 25 3.38 13.07 -0.26
N ILE A 26 2.88 13.59 -1.37
CA ILE A 26 1.53 13.33 -1.88
C ILE A 26 1.37 11.84 -2.21
N LEU A 27 2.32 11.25 -2.94
CA LEU A 27 2.29 9.82 -3.28
C LEU A 27 2.30 8.93 -2.04
N ILE A 28 3.11 9.27 -1.06
CA ILE A 28 3.20 8.53 0.22
C ILE A 28 1.87 8.59 0.96
N LYS A 29 1.26 9.75 1.08
CA LYS A 29 -0.02 9.94 1.77
C LYS A 29 -1.14 9.11 1.12
N ILE A 30 -1.24 9.14 -0.20
CA ILE A 30 -2.23 8.36 -0.95
C ILE A 30 -1.99 6.86 -0.74
N SER A 31 -0.75 6.42 -0.88
CA SER A 31 -0.39 5.01 -0.72
C SER A 31 -0.72 4.50 0.69
N GLN A 32 -0.39 5.27 1.71
CA GLN A 32 -0.73 4.94 3.10
C GLN A 32 -2.24 4.80 3.31
N LYS A 33 -3.03 5.70 2.72
CA LYS A 33 -4.48 5.64 2.86
C LYS A 33 -5.10 4.46 2.12
N VAL A 34 -4.64 4.20 0.92
CA VAL A 34 -5.05 3.01 0.13
C VAL A 34 -4.80 1.73 0.92
N ILE A 35 -3.64 1.60 1.53
CA ILE A 35 -3.27 0.44 2.35
C ILE A 35 -4.12 0.37 3.63
N HIS A 36 -4.33 1.50 4.27
CA HIS A 36 -5.15 1.59 5.49
C HIS A 36 -6.60 1.12 5.23
N TRP A 37 -7.16 1.47 4.08
CA TRP A 37 -8.50 1.04 3.68
C TRP A 37 -8.52 -0.35 3.04
N ARG A 38 -7.38 -1.02 2.97
CA ARG A 38 -7.21 -2.35 2.35
C ARG A 38 -7.67 -2.41 0.89
N MET A 39 -7.43 -1.33 0.16
CA MET A 39 -7.78 -1.19 -1.26
C MET A 39 -6.58 -1.26 -2.19
N SER A 40 -5.48 -1.88 -1.78
CA SER A 40 -4.25 -1.99 -2.58
C SER A 40 -4.50 -2.71 -3.91
N VAL A 41 -5.15 -3.86 -3.88
CA VAL A 41 -5.42 -4.65 -5.10
C VAL A 41 -6.35 -3.90 -6.06
N PRO A 42 -7.52 -3.38 -5.65
CA PRO A 42 -8.36 -2.58 -6.54
C PRO A 42 -7.65 -1.35 -7.09
N ALA A 43 -6.85 -0.67 -6.29
CA ALA A 43 -6.10 0.51 -6.73
C ALA A 43 -5.07 0.16 -7.79
N ILE A 44 -4.30 -0.90 -7.62
CA ILE A 44 -3.31 -1.36 -8.60
C ILE A 44 -3.98 -1.78 -9.90
N LEU A 45 -5.04 -2.57 -9.84
CA LEU A 45 -5.81 -2.97 -11.02
C LEU A 45 -6.38 -1.77 -11.79
N PHE A 46 -6.89 -0.79 -11.07
CA PHE A 46 -7.38 0.45 -11.66
C PHE A 46 -6.26 1.21 -12.37
N LEU A 47 -5.13 1.40 -11.71
CA LEU A 47 -3.98 2.10 -12.28
C LEU A 47 -3.40 1.38 -13.51
N GLU A 48 -3.35 0.06 -13.50
CA GLU A 48 -2.95 -0.73 -14.66
C GLU A 48 -3.92 -0.59 -15.83
N SER A 49 -5.21 -0.53 -15.57
CA SER A 49 -6.22 -0.42 -16.62
C SER A 49 -6.26 0.95 -17.27
N VAL A 50 -5.93 2.01 -16.55
CA VAL A 50 -5.88 3.38 -17.12
C VAL A 50 -4.54 3.73 -17.78
N LYS A 51 -3.50 2.97 -17.49
CA LYS A 51 -2.14 3.19 -18.02
C LYS A 51 -2.06 3.27 -19.55
N PRO A 52 -2.75 2.40 -20.34
CA PRO A 52 -2.74 2.49 -21.79
C PRO A 52 -3.62 3.59 -22.39
N LEU A 53 -4.45 4.26 -21.59
CA LEU A 53 -5.36 5.29 -22.07
C LEU A 53 -4.66 6.65 -22.15
N ASN A 54 -4.85 7.35 -23.28
CA ASN A 54 -4.29 8.68 -23.48
C ASN A 54 -4.98 9.77 -22.66
N TYR A 55 -6.19 9.51 -22.21
CA TYR A 55 -7.02 10.44 -21.43
C TYR A 55 -7.40 9.81 -20.10
N VAL A 56 -6.60 10.05 -19.09
CA VAL A 56 -6.68 9.38 -17.78
C VAL A 56 -7.22 10.30 -16.68
N GLY A 57 -7.07 11.62 -16.86
CA GLY A 57 -7.26 12.59 -15.78
C GLY A 57 -8.59 12.51 -15.06
N SER A 58 -9.72 12.47 -15.78
CA SER A 58 -11.05 12.46 -15.16
C SER A 58 -11.39 11.15 -14.45
N GLN A 59 -10.98 10.01 -15.00
CA GLN A 59 -11.23 8.71 -14.38
C GLN A 59 -10.38 8.50 -13.14
N MET A 60 -9.12 8.92 -13.19
CA MET A 60 -8.23 8.91 -12.04
C MET A 60 -8.77 9.76 -10.90
N MET A 61 -9.26 10.94 -11.21
CA MET A 61 -9.82 11.83 -10.20
C MET A 61 -11.07 11.26 -9.56
N ALA A 62 -11.96 10.64 -10.35
CA ALA A 62 -13.16 9.99 -9.82
C ALA A 62 -12.82 8.85 -8.84
N PHE A 63 -11.82 8.03 -9.16
CA PHE A 63 -11.38 6.93 -8.28
C PHE A 63 -10.73 7.45 -6.99
N PHE A 64 -9.85 8.43 -7.12
CA PHE A 64 -9.10 8.95 -5.98
C PHE A 64 -9.81 10.06 -5.20
N GLU A 65 -10.96 10.52 -5.67
CA GLU A 65 -11.72 11.60 -5.03
C GLU A 65 -11.95 11.38 -3.52
N PRO A 66 -12.44 10.20 -3.05
CA PRO A 66 -12.63 9.98 -1.63
C PRO A 66 -11.33 10.00 -0.82
N PHE A 67 -10.22 9.60 -1.42
CA PHE A 67 -8.91 9.67 -0.77
C PHE A 67 -8.39 11.11 -0.69
N VAL A 68 -8.59 11.86 -1.76
CA VAL A 68 -8.09 13.22 -1.90
C VAL A 68 -8.83 14.20 -1.00
N GLN A 69 -10.16 14.07 -0.90
CA GLN A 69 -10.97 14.94 -0.04
C GLN A 69 -10.64 14.81 1.44
N THR A 70 -10.19 13.64 1.88
CA THR A 70 -9.83 13.41 3.29
C THR A 70 -8.40 13.81 3.61
N LEU A 71 -7.50 13.85 2.62
CA LEU A 71 -6.06 13.98 2.83
C LEU A 71 -5.47 15.33 2.40
N PHE A 72 -6.10 16.00 1.45
CA PHE A 72 -5.48 17.13 0.78
C PHE A 72 -6.26 18.41 0.94
N ASN A 73 -5.52 19.51 1.05
CA ASN A 73 -6.01 20.85 0.83
C ASN A 73 -6.06 21.11 -0.70
N TRP A 74 -6.64 22.23 -1.09
CA TRP A 74 -6.87 22.59 -2.51
C TRP A 74 -5.56 22.61 -3.35
N LYS A 75 -4.46 23.05 -2.77
CA LYS A 75 -3.14 23.13 -3.46
C LYS A 75 -2.60 21.75 -3.79
N ASP A 76 -2.67 20.82 -2.84
CA ASP A 76 -2.20 19.45 -3.01
C ASP A 76 -3.08 18.69 -4.01
N TYR A 77 -4.36 18.99 -4.05
CA TYR A 77 -5.30 18.43 -5.03
C TYR A 77 -4.91 18.79 -6.47
N GLU A 78 -4.60 20.06 -6.74
CA GLU A 78 -4.18 20.50 -8.07
C GLU A 78 -2.84 19.87 -8.47
N GLU A 79 -1.90 19.79 -7.56
CA GLU A 79 -0.62 19.15 -7.79
C GLU A 79 -0.79 17.65 -8.09
N PHE A 80 -1.62 16.96 -7.33
CA PHE A 80 -1.98 15.58 -7.58
C PHE A 80 -2.58 15.38 -8.98
N ARG A 81 -3.49 16.25 -9.37
CA ARG A 81 -4.09 16.21 -10.70
C ARG A 81 -3.05 16.33 -11.82
N ARG A 82 -2.12 17.26 -11.70
CA ARG A 82 -1.01 17.42 -12.65
C ARG A 82 -0.11 16.20 -12.70
N MET A 83 0.18 15.64 -11.54
CA MET A 83 1.02 14.45 -11.43
C MET A 83 0.40 13.24 -12.14
N MET A 84 -0.92 13.09 -12.08
CA MET A 84 -1.63 11.96 -12.69
C MET A 84 -1.73 12.04 -14.21
N GLU A 85 -1.40 13.16 -14.82
CA GLU A 85 -1.28 13.29 -16.27
C GLU A 85 -0.01 12.60 -16.83
N ASP A 86 0.99 12.35 -15.98
CA ASP A 86 2.25 11.72 -16.34
C ASP A 86 2.21 10.21 -16.04
N ARG A 87 2.46 9.38 -17.07
CA ARG A 87 2.57 7.93 -16.95
C ARG A 87 3.62 7.48 -15.94
N GLN A 88 4.74 8.15 -15.88
CA GLN A 88 5.82 7.81 -14.97
C GLN A 88 5.37 7.97 -13.51
N THR A 89 4.59 9.00 -13.23
CA THR A 89 4.02 9.23 -11.90
C THR A 89 3.03 8.13 -11.52
N ILE A 90 2.20 7.69 -12.47
CA ILE A 90 1.27 6.57 -12.25
C ILE A 90 2.03 5.29 -11.92
N GLU A 91 3.09 4.99 -12.65
CA GLU A 91 3.95 3.83 -12.35
C GLU A 91 4.61 3.92 -10.99
N ARG A 92 5.09 5.09 -10.62
CA ARG A 92 5.67 5.32 -9.29
C ARG A 92 4.65 5.15 -8.18
N LEU A 93 3.43 5.62 -8.39
CA LEU A 93 2.33 5.41 -7.44
C LEU A 93 2.03 3.92 -7.28
N MET A 94 1.92 3.17 -8.36
CA MET A 94 1.73 1.72 -8.32
C MET A 94 2.84 1.02 -7.56
N GLN A 95 4.08 1.31 -7.88
CA GLN A 95 5.25 0.73 -7.20
C GLN A 95 5.26 1.08 -5.72
N LYS A 96 4.88 2.29 -5.37
CA LYS A 96 4.80 2.73 -3.98
C LYS A 96 3.73 1.97 -3.21
N ILE A 97 2.56 1.81 -3.79
CA ILE A 97 1.46 1.02 -3.20
C ILE A 97 1.89 -0.43 -3.02
N GLU A 98 2.46 -1.06 -4.04
CA GLU A 98 2.93 -2.44 -3.98
C GLU A 98 3.98 -2.63 -2.88
N GLN A 99 4.97 -1.75 -2.82
CA GLN A 99 6.04 -1.81 -1.82
C GLN A 99 5.49 -1.67 -0.40
N MET A 100 4.66 -0.66 -0.18
CA MET A 100 4.09 -0.40 1.14
C MET A 100 3.10 -1.48 1.56
N ASP A 101 2.34 -2.04 0.63
CA ASP A 101 1.44 -3.16 0.91
C ASP A 101 2.23 -4.43 1.29
N SER A 102 3.30 -4.72 0.58
CA SER A 102 4.20 -5.83 0.91
C SER A 102 4.81 -5.67 2.30
N ASP A 103 5.29 -4.48 2.64
CA ASP A 103 5.83 -4.17 3.96
C ASP A 103 4.77 -4.31 5.06
N ALA A 104 3.56 -3.83 4.81
CA ALA A 104 2.44 -3.95 5.74
C ALA A 104 2.04 -5.41 5.97
N GLN A 105 1.99 -6.21 4.93
CA GLN A 105 1.72 -7.65 5.03
C GLN A 105 2.81 -8.39 5.80
N ALA A 106 4.07 -8.06 5.59
CA ALA A 106 5.19 -8.64 6.32
C ALA A 106 5.09 -8.33 7.82
N LYS A 107 4.80 -7.09 8.18
CA LYS A 107 4.57 -6.69 9.58
C LYS A 107 3.38 -7.42 10.19
N GLU A 108 2.29 -7.53 9.46
CA GLU A 108 1.09 -8.24 9.93
C GLU A 108 1.37 -9.72 10.20
N LYS A 109 2.13 -10.39 9.33
CA LYS A 109 2.56 -11.78 9.53
C LYS A 109 3.38 -11.94 10.80
N VAL A 110 4.34 -11.07 11.03
CA VAL A 110 5.18 -11.09 12.24
C VAL A 110 4.31 -10.91 13.49
N LEU A 111 3.42 -9.93 13.49
CA LEU A 111 2.51 -9.68 14.62
C LEU A 111 1.58 -10.87 14.88
N LYS A 112 1.07 -11.51 13.83
CA LYS A 112 0.25 -12.71 13.97
C LYS A 112 1.02 -13.87 14.58
N GLN A 113 2.27 -14.06 14.18
CA GLN A 113 3.14 -15.08 14.76
C GLN A 113 3.43 -14.82 16.23
N GLU A 114 3.76 -13.59 16.59
CA GLU A 114 3.97 -13.18 17.98
C GLU A 114 2.73 -13.41 18.86
N ARG A 115 1.56 -13.04 18.36
CA ARG A 115 0.28 -13.28 19.06
C ARG A 115 0.01 -14.77 19.24
N LYS A 116 0.32 -15.60 18.26
CA LYS A 116 0.20 -17.06 18.38
C LYS A 116 1.15 -17.62 19.43
N LEU A 117 2.39 -17.18 19.43
CA LEU A 117 3.39 -17.60 20.43
C LEU A 117 3.01 -17.18 21.84
N ASN A 118 2.53 -15.94 22.01
CA ASN A 118 2.09 -15.43 23.31
C ASN A 118 0.88 -16.20 23.83
N ARG A 119 -0.11 -16.48 22.97
CA ARG A 119 -1.26 -17.33 23.34
C ARG A 119 -0.83 -18.74 23.77
N LYS A 120 0.13 -19.35 23.07
CA LYS A 120 0.66 -20.66 23.45
C LYS A 120 1.37 -20.61 24.79
N LYS A 121 2.17 -19.57 25.07
CA LYS A 121 2.83 -19.36 26.36
C LYS A 121 1.83 -19.21 27.47
N GLU A 122 0.83 -18.33 27.31
CA GLU A 122 -0.24 -18.12 28.29
C GLU A 122 -1.02 -19.41 28.59
N TRP A 123 -1.31 -20.18 27.54
CA TRP A 123 -1.99 -21.46 27.69
C TRP A 123 -1.15 -22.49 28.47
N ARG A 124 0.15 -22.54 28.16
CA ARG A 124 1.09 -23.41 28.90
C ARG A 124 1.22 -23.00 30.37
N GLU A 125 1.33 -21.72 30.63
CA GLU A 125 1.41 -21.19 32.00
C GLU A 125 0.13 -21.49 32.80
N LYS A 126 -1.03 -21.28 32.19
CA LYS A 126 -2.31 -21.63 32.82
C LYS A 126 -2.41 -23.11 33.16
N ASN A 127 -2.04 -23.97 32.22
CA ASN A 127 -2.04 -25.42 32.43
C ASN A 127 -1.03 -25.84 33.51
N LEU A 128 0.13 -25.23 33.52
CA LEU A 128 1.14 -25.49 34.53
C LEU A 128 0.69 -25.05 35.92
N LYS A 129 0.09 -23.89 36.03
CA LYS A 129 -0.50 -23.38 37.29
C LYS A 129 -1.63 -24.28 37.76
N GLN A 130 -2.51 -24.75 36.90
CA GLN A 130 -3.56 -25.71 37.24
C GLN A 130 -3.01 -27.04 37.73
N LYS A 131 -1.99 -27.58 37.06
CA LYS A 131 -1.33 -28.81 37.47
C LYS A 131 -0.62 -28.67 38.81
N ILE A 132 0.08 -27.58 39.04
CA ILE A 132 0.74 -27.26 40.30
C ILE A 132 -0.31 -27.12 41.42
N LYS A 133 -1.41 -26.40 41.15
CA LYS A 133 -2.51 -26.25 42.09
C LYS A 133 -3.16 -27.59 42.45
N TYR A 134 -3.30 -28.49 41.47
CA TYR A 134 -3.82 -29.84 41.65
C TYR A 134 -2.92 -30.70 42.54
N ILE A 135 -1.59 -30.59 42.35
CA ILE A 135 -0.58 -31.31 43.10
C ILE A 135 -0.49 -30.78 44.55
N LEU A 136 -0.52 -29.45 44.72
CA LEU A 136 -0.40 -28.79 46.05
C LEU A 136 -1.65 -28.93 46.90
N ILE A 137 -2.84 -29.03 46.34
CA ILE A 137 -4.13 -29.17 47.05
C ILE A 137 -4.46 -30.65 47.30
N GLY A 138 -3.79 -31.60 46.67
CA GLY A 138 -3.97 -33.04 46.93
C GLY A 138 -5.31 -33.62 46.53
N LYS A 139 -5.98 -33.01 45.58
CA LYS A 139 -7.25 -33.53 45.04
C LYS A 139 -7.29 -33.43 43.51
#